data_87c34140c4f76e16db7476552d7b93e9
#
_entry.id   87c34140c4f76e16db7476552d7b93e9
#
_cell.length_a   1.000
_cell.length_b   1.000
_cell.length_c   1.000
_cell.angle_alpha   90.00
_cell.angle_beta   90.00
_cell.angle_gamma   90.00
#
_symmetry.space_group_name_H-M   'P 1'
#
loop_
_entity.id
_entity.type
_entity.pdbx_description
1 polymer ?
#
loop_
_entity_poly.entity_id
_entity_poly.type
_entity_poly.pdbx_seq_one_letter_code
_entity_poly.pdbx_strand_id
1 'polypeptide(L)'
;MDNKLHKNKFVVGLTGGIACGKSSIASLFEKLGITVVDADLIARAVVEKGYPILLELQQAFGDNILNEDKTLNRKLMRQIVFDKEHPEKLDKLNSIIQPAIRKAMIEELQKAQGPYVIAMIPLLFEHHLEYLVDRVLVVDIEEDLQLERLVNRDHIDKNLALNIIAKQVDRPTRIKKADDLIKSDNSPLDKKVNLVLKLHNLYLKLASGNNKL
;
A
#
# COMPACT_ATOMS: atom_id res chain seq x y z
N MET A 1 19.71 -6.47 16.40
CA MET A 1 18.60 -7.17 17.11
C MET A 1 17.37 -7.05 16.20
N ASP A 2 17.17 -8.09 15.39
CA ASP A 2 16.05 -8.12 14.41
C ASP A 2 14.74 -8.39 15.14
N ASN A 3 14.11 -7.32 15.60
CA ASN A 3 12.78 -7.40 16.20
C ASN A 3 11.72 -7.28 15.07
N LYS A 4 11.70 -8.27 14.15
CA LYS A 4 10.71 -8.33 13.08
C LYS A 4 9.34 -8.53 13.71
N LEU A 5 8.47 -7.56 13.50
CA LEU A 5 7.12 -7.50 14.09
C LEU A 5 6.18 -8.66 13.64
N HIS A 6 6.56 -9.37 12.56
CA HIS A 6 5.83 -10.51 11.98
C HIS A 6 6.59 -11.84 12.13
N LYS A 7 7.09 -12.15 13.30
CA LYS A 7 8.10 -13.17 13.70
C LYS A 7 8.08 -14.57 13.03
N ASN A 8 7.05 -14.94 12.28
CA ASN A 8 6.91 -16.30 11.73
C ASN A 8 6.56 -16.37 10.24
N LYS A 9 6.60 -15.26 9.51
CA LYS A 9 6.17 -15.22 8.12
C LYS A 9 7.14 -14.40 7.27
N PHE A 10 7.49 -14.93 6.09
CA PHE A 10 8.24 -14.16 5.10
C PHE A 10 7.28 -13.19 4.40
N VAL A 11 7.55 -11.90 4.49
CA VAL A 11 6.70 -10.83 3.96
C VAL A 11 7.37 -10.15 2.78
N VAL A 12 6.71 -10.15 1.63
CA VAL A 12 7.13 -9.40 0.44
C VAL A 12 6.28 -8.15 0.30
N GLY A 13 6.90 -6.98 0.41
CA GLY A 13 6.25 -5.69 0.19
C GLY A 13 6.09 -5.42 -1.30
N LEU A 14 4.85 -5.39 -1.79
CA LEU A 14 4.53 -5.03 -3.17
C LEU A 14 4.21 -3.54 -3.23
N THR A 15 5.05 -2.78 -3.93
CA THR A 15 4.89 -1.33 -4.08
C THR A 15 5.15 -0.87 -5.51
N GLY A 16 5.09 0.44 -5.76
CA GLY A 16 5.33 1.05 -7.06
C GLY A 16 4.53 2.35 -7.23
N GLY A 17 4.87 3.14 -8.20
CA GLY A 17 4.21 4.43 -8.47
C GLY A 17 2.72 4.32 -8.71
N ILE A 18 2.00 5.43 -8.57
CA ILE A 18 0.57 5.50 -8.93
C ILE A 18 0.37 5.01 -10.38
N ALA A 19 -0.75 4.35 -10.66
CA ALA A 19 -1.10 3.81 -11.98
C ALA A 19 -0.14 2.74 -12.56
N CYS A 20 0.85 2.22 -11.79
CA CYS A 20 1.78 1.19 -12.29
C CYS A 20 1.17 -0.22 -12.44
N GLY A 21 -0.05 -0.47 -11.90
CA GLY A 21 -0.71 -1.77 -12.02
C GLY A 21 -0.38 -2.78 -10.92
N LYS A 22 -0.05 -2.33 -9.70
CA LYS A 22 0.19 -3.19 -8.51
C LYS A 22 -0.90 -4.24 -8.29
N SER A 23 -2.17 -3.84 -8.37
CA SER A 23 -3.30 -4.74 -8.13
C SER A 23 -3.36 -5.90 -9.13
N SER A 24 -2.98 -5.67 -10.39
CA SER A 24 -2.89 -6.74 -11.39
C SER A 24 -1.79 -7.75 -11.05
N ILE A 25 -0.67 -7.29 -10.52
CA ILE A 25 0.43 -8.18 -10.08
C ILE A 25 0.02 -8.90 -8.79
N ALA A 26 -0.59 -8.22 -7.82
CA ALA A 26 -1.13 -8.84 -6.61
C ALA A 26 -2.11 -9.98 -6.95
N SER A 27 -3.04 -9.75 -7.87
CA SER A 27 -4.00 -10.76 -8.32
C SER A 27 -3.35 -11.99 -8.97
N LEU A 28 -2.17 -11.85 -9.59
CA LEU A 28 -1.42 -13.01 -10.08
C LEU A 28 -0.86 -13.87 -8.93
N PHE A 29 -0.40 -13.25 -7.85
CA PHE A 29 0.03 -13.99 -6.66
C PHE A 29 -1.16 -14.64 -5.95
N GLU A 30 -2.33 -13.98 -5.87
CA GLU A 30 -3.56 -14.59 -5.33
C GLU A 30 -3.98 -15.85 -6.10
N LYS A 31 -3.89 -15.84 -7.43
CA LYS A 31 -4.13 -17.01 -8.28
C LYS A 31 -3.17 -18.18 -8.01
N LEU A 32 -2.00 -17.91 -7.44
CA LEU A 32 -1.03 -18.91 -6.98
C LEU A 32 -1.28 -19.35 -5.52
N GLY A 33 -2.40 -18.94 -4.92
CA GLY A 33 -2.75 -19.30 -3.54
C GLY A 33 -2.02 -18.48 -2.47
N ILE A 34 -1.42 -17.36 -2.83
CA ILE A 34 -0.70 -16.49 -1.88
C ILE A 34 -1.66 -15.43 -1.32
N THR A 35 -1.67 -15.29 0.00
CA THR A 35 -2.44 -14.24 0.66
C THR A 35 -1.85 -12.88 0.33
N VAL A 36 -2.71 -11.94 -0.07
CA VAL A 36 -2.38 -10.52 -0.26
C VAL A 36 -3.04 -9.70 0.84
N VAL A 37 -2.24 -8.96 1.58
CA VAL A 37 -2.71 -8.00 2.59
C VAL A 37 -2.58 -6.59 1.99
N ASP A 38 -3.72 -5.94 1.77
CA ASP A 38 -3.79 -4.62 1.12
C ASP A 38 -3.90 -3.51 2.17
N ALA A 39 -2.88 -2.65 2.24
CA ALA A 39 -2.83 -1.53 3.17
C ALA A 39 -3.96 -0.49 2.94
N ASP A 40 -4.40 -0.29 1.69
CA ASP A 40 -5.50 0.63 1.38
C ASP A 40 -6.85 0.09 1.88
N LEU A 41 -7.07 -1.23 1.80
CA LEU A 41 -8.26 -1.87 2.36
C LEU A 41 -8.26 -1.78 3.89
N ILE A 42 -7.12 -2.02 4.53
CA ILE A 42 -6.97 -1.88 5.99
C ILE A 42 -7.21 -0.43 6.41
N ALA A 43 -6.63 0.55 5.72
CA ALA A 43 -6.84 1.97 6.02
C ALA A 43 -8.31 2.40 5.90
N ARG A 44 -9.09 1.72 5.05
CA ARG A 44 -10.54 1.92 4.96
C ARG A 44 -11.29 1.25 6.10
N ALA A 45 -10.91 0.02 6.44
CA ALA A 45 -11.58 -0.77 7.44
C ALA A 45 -11.43 -0.19 8.86
N VAL A 46 -10.25 0.29 9.23
CA VAL A 46 -9.99 0.80 10.60
C VAL A 46 -10.84 2.02 11.00
N VAL A 47 -11.44 2.72 10.04
CA VAL A 47 -12.33 3.87 10.29
C VAL A 47 -13.81 3.55 10.04
N GLU A 48 -14.16 2.28 9.90
CA GLU A 48 -15.56 1.87 9.76
C GLU A 48 -16.31 1.90 11.09
N LYS A 49 -17.63 1.87 10.99
CA LYS A 49 -18.51 1.85 12.16
C LYS A 49 -18.19 0.66 13.08
N GLY A 50 -17.99 0.94 14.36
CA GLY A 50 -17.64 -0.07 15.37
C GLY A 50 -16.14 -0.15 15.69
N TYR A 51 -15.29 0.49 14.93
CA TYR A 51 -13.87 0.58 15.28
C TYR A 51 -13.61 1.73 16.27
N PRO A 52 -12.77 1.50 17.30
CA PRO A 52 -12.45 2.52 18.31
C PRO A 52 -11.93 3.83 17.73
N ILE A 53 -11.16 3.74 16.62
CA ILE A 53 -10.55 4.88 15.96
C ILE A 53 -11.57 5.89 15.44
N LEU A 54 -12.79 5.45 15.09
CA LEU A 54 -13.86 6.34 14.66
C LEU A 54 -14.32 7.27 15.79
N LEU A 55 -14.34 6.78 17.03
CA LEU A 55 -14.62 7.58 18.21
C LEU A 55 -13.51 8.59 18.49
N GLU A 56 -12.26 8.18 18.36
CA GLU A 56 -11.11 9.10 18.52
C GLU A 56 -11.14 10.23 17.48
N LEU A 57 -11.48 9.90 16.23
CA LEU A 57 -11.68 10.89 15.18
C LEU A 57 -12.84 11.83 15.49
N GLN A 58 -13.97 11.31 15.98
CA GLN A 58 -15.12 12.11 16.39
C GLN A 58 -14.76 13.08 17.51
N GLN A 59 -14.01 12.63 18.52
CA GLN A 59 -13.52 13.48 19.61
C GLN A 59 -12.54 14.55 19.12
N ALA A 60 -11.71 14.22 18.12
CA ALA A 60 -10.69 15.12 17.60
C ALA A 60 -11.21 16.18 16.62
N PHE A 61 -12.26 15.85 15.83
CA PHE A 61 -12.75 16.67 14.73
C PHE A 61 -14.22 17.10 14.85
N GLY A 62 -14.95 16.60 15.86
CA GLY A 62 -16.35 16.92 16.12
C GLY A 62 -17.33 15.93 15.50
N ASP A 63 -18.59 16.01 15.95
CA ASP A 63 -19.66 15.06 15.58
C ASP A 63 -20.05 15.13 14.10
N ASN A 64 -19.85 16.26 13.46
CA ASN A 64 -20.20 16.51 12.08
C ASN A 64 -19.41 15.67 11.06
N ILE A 65 -18.31 15.04 11.50
CA ILE A 65 -17.55 14.12 10.62
C ILE A 65 -18.27 12.79 10.40
N LEU A 66 -19.38 12.52 11.08
CA LEU A 66 -20.18 11.33 10.91
C LEU A 66 -21.42 11.60 10.07
N ASN A 67 -21.76 10.63 9.23
CA ASN A 67 -23.06 10.58 8.55
C ASN A 67 -24.18 10.20 9.54
N GLU A 68 -25.45 10.27 9.12
CA GLU A 68 -26.62 9.89 9.93
C GLU A 68 -26.55 8.42 10.39
N ASP A 69 -25.99 7.53 9.56
CA ASP A 69 -25.81 6.11 9.85
C ASP A 69 -24.58 5.81 10.74
N LYS A 70 -23.92 6.85 11.27
CA LYS A 70 -22.70 6.78 12.09
C LYS A 70 -21.46 6.28 11.37
N THR A 71 -21.42 6.28 10.05
CA THR A 71 -20.20 6.05 9.27
C THR A 71 -19.42 7.35 9.10
N LEU A 72 -18.10 7.24 8.82
CA LEU A 72 -17.26 8.42 8.56
C LEU A 72 -17.67 9.13 7.26
N ASN A 73 -17.99 10.42 7.34
CA ASN A 73 -18.15 11.29 6.19
C ASN A 73 -16.78 11.62 5.57
N ARG A 74 -16.30 10.71 4.71
CA ARG A 74 -14.97 10.83 4.07
C ARG A 74 -14.81 12.11 3.24
N LYS A 75 -15.92 12.60 2.65
CA LYS A 75 -15.91 13.84 1.85
C LYS A 75 -15.65 15.05 2.75
N LEU A 76 -16.39 15.15 3.84
CA LEU A 76 -16.20 16.23 4.81
C LEU A 76 -14.84 16.14 5.49
N MET A 77 -14.42 14.95 5.93
CA MET A 77 -13.09 14.77 6.53
C MET A 77 -11.98 15.25 5.57
N ARG A 78 -12.08 14.90 4.28
CA ARG A 78 -11.13 15.39 3.27
C ARG A 78 -11.11 16.91 3.18
N GLN A 79 -12.26 17.57 3.21
CA GLN A 79 -12.34 19.04 3.21
C GLN A 79 -11.69 19.64 4.45
N ILE A 80 -11.92 19.05 5.62
CA ILE A 80 -11.35 19.52 6.90
C ILE A 80 -9.82 19.42 6.90
N VAL A 81 -9.26 18.30 6.46
CA VAL A 81 -7.81 18.03 6.58
C VAL A 81 -6.98 18.62 5.45
N PHE A 82 -7.59 18.96 4.31
CA PHE A 82 -6.92 19.65 3.21
C PHE A 82 -7.24 21.15 3.15
N ASP A 83 -7.77 21.68 4.24
CA ASP A 83 -7.93 23.10 4.44
C ASP A 83 -6.54 23.78 4.47
N LYS A 84 -6.33 24.73 3.54
CA LYS A 84 -5.02 25.43 3.41
C LYS A 84 -4.72 26.34 4.59
N GLU A 85 -5.75 26.80 5.30
CA GLU A 85 -5.60 27.67 6.48
C GLU A 85 -5.22 26.88 7.74
N HIS A 86 -5.43 25.55 7.71
CA HIS A 86 -5.24 24.66 8.86
C HIS A 86 -4.48 23.37 8.49
N PRO A 87 -3.21 23.49 8.04
CA PRO A 87 -2.41 22.31 7.62
C PRO A 87 -2.18 21.30 8.76
N GLU A 88 -2.20 21.76 10.02
CA GLU A 88 -2.06 20.90 11.21
C GLU A 88 -3.15 19.84 11.37
N LYS A 89 -4.32 20.04 10.73
CA LYS A 89 -5.43 19.07 10.78
C LYS A 89 -5.07 17.76 10.09
N LEU A 90 -4.27 17.82 9.01
CA LEU A 90 -3.79 16.62 8.34
C LEU A 90 -2.83 15.83 9.23
N ASP A 91 -1.93 16.50 9.92
CA ASP A 91 -0.99 15.87 10.86
C ASP A 91 -1.75 15.26 12.04
N LYS A 92 -2.76 15.95 12.56
CA LYS A 92 -3.65 15.44 13.61
C LYS A 92 -4.39 14.18 13.16
N LEU A 93 -4.95 14.17 11.94
CA LEU A 93 -5.58 12.97 11.37
C LEU A 93 -4.59 11.81 11.29
N ASN A 94 -3.41 12.06 10.72
CA ASN A 94 -2.38 11.07 10.55
C ASN A 94 -1.89 10.50 11.89
N SER A 95 -1.73 11.33 12.92
CA SER A 95 -1.31 10.89 14.25
C SER A 95 -2.29 9.91 14.90
N ILE A 96 -3.58 10.03 14.58
CA ILE A 96 -4.64 9.13 15.07
C ILE A 96 -4.72 7.86 14.21
N ILE A 97 -4.77 7.99 12.89
CA ILE A 97 -5.05 6.85 11.99
C ILE A 97 -3.82 5.96 11.78
N GLN A 98 -2.62 6.53 11.64
CA GLN A 98 -1.43 5.75 11.27
C GLN A 98 -1.05 4.64 12.28
N PRO A 99 -1.15 4.85 13.61
CA PRO A 99 -0.92 3.76 14.56
C PRO A 99 -1.92 2.62 14.42
N ALA A 100 -3.21 2.94 14.18
CA ALA A 100 -4.26 1.94 14.01
C ALA A 100 -4.09 1.13 12.72
N ILE A 101 -3.77 1.79 11.60
CA ILE A 101 -3.47 1.12 10.33
C ILE A 101 -2.28 0.18 10.52
N ARG A 102 -1.21 0.65 11.17
CA ARG A 102 0.00 -0.12 11.41
C ARG A 102 -0.26 -1.37 12.25
N LYS A 103 -1.02 -1.21 13.33
CA LYS A 103 -1.43 -2.32 14.19
C LYS A 103 -2.26 -3.34 13.41
N ALA A 104 -3.30 -2.90 12.71
CA ALA A 104 -4.16 -3.78 11.92
C ALA A 104 -3.37 -4.48 10.80
N MET A 105 -2.42 -3.78 10.15
CA MET A 105 -1.53 -4.36 9.14
C MET A 105 -0.70 -5.51 9.71
N ILE A 106 -0.07 -5.32 10.87
CA ILE A 106 0.71 -6.35 11.56
C ILE A 106 -0.17 -7.56 11.92
N GLU A 107 -1.38 -7.32 12.44
CA GLU A 107 -2.31 -8.38 12.80
C GLU A 107 -2.74 -9.20 11.57
N GLU A 108 -3.04 -8.55 10.45
CA GLU A 108 -3.42 -9.24 9.21
C GLU A 108 -2.24 -10.01 8.59
N LEU A 109 -1.02 -9.46 8.63
CA LEU A 109 0.18 -10.18 8.20
C LEU A 109 0.43 -11.44 9.05
N GLN A 110 0.19 -11.38 10.37
CA GLN A 110 0.33 -12.53 11.27
C GLN A 110 -0.73 -13.60 11.04
N LYS A 111 -1.97 -13.22 10.70
CA LYS A 111 -3.08 -14.15 10.40
C LYS A 111 -2.98 -14.77 9.01
N ALA A 112 -2.24 -14.14 8.10
CA ALA A 112 -2.14 -14.58 6.71
C ALA A 112 -1.71 -16.04 6.62
N GLN A 113 -2.35 -16.82 5.73
CA GLN A 113 -2.01 -18.22 5.48
C GLN A 113 -1.04 -18.35 4.31
N GLY A 114 -0.35 -19.51 4.25
CA GLY A 114 0.57 -19.84 3.16
C GLY A 114 2.06 -19.70 3.56
N PRO A 115 2.97 -20.04 2.64
CA PRO A 115 4.41 -20.09 2.90
C PRO A 115 5.03 -18.70 3.06
N TYR A 116 4.48 -17.70 2.38
CA TYR A 116 4.81 -16.27 2.49
C TYR A 116 3.56 -15.44 2.25
N VAL A 117 3.64 -14.12 2.45
CA VAL A 117 2.54 -13.18 2.25
C VAL A 117 3.01 -11.99 1.41
N ILE A 118 2.13 -11.47 0.55
CA ILE A 118 2.33 -10.20 -0.13
C ILE A 118 1.68 -9.10 0.70
N ALA A 119 2.46 -8.11 1.12
CA ALA A 119 1.97 -6.87 1.71
C ALA A 119 1.89 -5.80 0.61
N MET A 120 0.71 -5.53 0.06
CA MET A 120 0.53 -4.49 -0.94
C MET A 120 0.44 -3.12 -0.26
N ILE A 121 1.52 -2.34 -0.35
CA ILE A 121 1.68 -1.03 0.32
C ILE A 121 2.04 0.02 -0.73
N PRO A 122 1.07 0.80 -1.24
CA PRO A 122 1.32 1.79 -2.30
C PRO A 122 2.37 2.85 -1.94
N LEU A 123 2.38 3.33 -0.69
CA LEU A 123 3.26 4.37 -0.19
C LEU A 123 4.30 3.80 0.79
N LEU A 124 4.90 2.65 0.45
CA LEU A 124 5.86 1.93 1.30
C LEU A 124 7.05 2.82 1.69
N PHE A 125 7.64 3.48 0.72
CA PHE A 125 8.84 4.30 0.91
C PHE A 125 8.53 5.68 1.49
N GLU A 126 7.42 6.28 1.09
CA GLU A 126 6.95 7.59 1.55
C GLU A 126 6.63 7.59 3.05
N HIS A 127 6.13 6.47 3.55
CA HIS A 127 5.80 6.29 4.98
C HIS A 127 6.86 5.50 5.76
N HIS A 128 8.03 5.22 5.15
CA HIS A 128 9.13 4.48 5.78
C HIS A 128 8.71 3.15 6.41
N LEU A 129 7.89 2.37 5.66
CA LEU A 129 7.31 1.11 6.12
C LEU A 129 8.13 -0.12 5.73
N GLU A 130 9.35 0.07 5.22
CA GLU A 130 10.24 -1.01 4.77
C GLU A 130 10.53 -2.03 5.90
N TYR A 131 10.47 -1.59 7.15
CA TYR A 131 10.67 -2.47 8.31
C TYR A 131 9.55 -3.52 8.51
N LEU A 132 8.41 -3.36 7.83
CA LEU A 132 7.29 -4.32 7.87
C LEU A 132 7.49 -5.49 6.91
N VAL A 133 8.51 -5.49 6.09
CA VAL A 133 8.70 -6.46 5.02
C VAL A 133 10.12 -7.04 5.03
N ASP A 134 10.28 -8.26 4.53
CA ASP A 134 11.57 -8.93 4.42
C ASP A 134 12.22 -8.67 3.07
N ARG A 135 11.41 -8.34 2.04
CA ARG A 135 11.83 -8.12 0.68
C ARG A 135 10.89 -7.16 -0.02
N VAL A 136 11.39 -6.34 -0.91
CA VAL A 136 10.62 -5.33 -1.62
C VAL A 136 10.54 -5.66 -3.10
N LEU A 137 9.31 -5.90 -3.59
CA LEU A 137 8.98 -6.03 -5.00
C LEU A 137 8.38 -4.71 -5.51
N VAL A 138 9.05 -4.07 -6.45
CA VAL A 138 8.55 -2.84 -7.08
C VAL A 138 7.97 -3.15 -8.45
N VAL A 139 6.75 -2.67 -8.70
CA VAL A 139 6.17 -2.58 -10.04
C VAL A 139 6.62 -1.27 -10.65
N ASP A 140 7.60 -1.36 -11.55
CA ASP A 140 8.20 -0.22 -12.23
C ASP A 140 7.44 0.13 -13.52
N ILE A 141 7.23 1.42 -13.75
CA ILE A 141 6.58 1.97 -14.94
C ILE A 141 7.37 3.17 -15.44
N GLU A 142 7.50 3.30 -16.74
CA GLU A 142 8.09 4.49 -17.38
C GLU A 142 7.19 5.71 -17.14
N GLU A 143 7.81 6.89 -16.94
CA GLU A 143 7.11 8.10 -16.49
C GLU A 143 6.03 8.56 -17.47
N ASP A 144 6.30 8.50 -18.78
CA ASP A 144 5.33 8.87 -19.81
C ASP A 144 4.09 7.95 -19.78
N LEU A 145 4.32 6.64 -19.66
CA LEU A 145 3.25 5.65 -19.57
C LEU A 145 2.48 5.77 -18.24
N GLN A 146 3.19 6.10 -17.17
CA GLN A 146 2.57 6.36 -15.86
C GLN A 146 1.62 7.55 -15.95
N LEU A 147 2.06 8.65 -16.54
CA LEU A 147 1.27 9.86 -16.73
C LEU A 147 0.04 9.59 -17.60
N GLU A 148 0.23 8.94 -18.74
CA GLU A 148 -0.87 8.56 -19.64
C GLU A 148 -1.93 7.73 -18.91
N ARG A 149 -1.51 6.68 -18.20
CA ARG A 149 -2.44 5.81 -17.47
C ARG A 149 -3.16 6.53 -16.34
N LEU A 150 -2.48 7.44 -15.63
CA LEU A 150 -3.08 8.20 -14.55
C LEU A 150 -4.15 9.17 -15.07
N VAL A 151 -3.84 9.91 -16.14
CA VAL A 151 -4.79 10.82 -16.79
C VAL A 151 -6.02 10.07 -17.27
N ASN A 152 -5.84 8.93 -17.95
CA ASN A 152 -6.94 8.13 -18.51
C ASN A 152 -7.80 7.46 -17.42
N ARG A 153 -7.18 6.96 -16.35
CA ARG A 153 -7.88 6.27 -15.26
C ARG A 153 -8.74 7.22 -14.43
N ASP A 154 -8.20 8.39 -14.08
CA ASP A 154 -8.82 9.30 -13.13
C ASP A 154 -9.54 10.47 -13.82
N HIS A 155 -9.48 10.56 -15.16
CA HIS A 155 -10.07 11.61 -15.97
C HIS A 155 -9.66 13.02 -15.51
N ILE A 156 -8.38 13.20 -15.19
CA ILE A 156 -7.78 14.45 -14.70
C ILE A 156 -6.88 15.06 -15.76
N ASP A 157 -6.62 16.37 -15.64
CA ASP A 157 -5.66 17.05 -16.52
C ASP A 157 -4.21 16.62 -16.24
N LYS A 158 -3.34 16.87 -17.24
CA LYS A 158 -1.93 16.48 -17.19
C LYS A 158 -1.16 17.15 -16.04
N ASN A 159 -1.46 18.42 -15.73
CA ASN A 159 -0.73 19.16 -14.69
C ASN A 159 -1.07 18.58 -13.30
N LEU A 160 -2.35 18.27 -13.07
CA LEU A 160 -2.77 17.62 -11.83
C LEU A 160 -2.14 16.24 -11.70
N ALA A 161 -2.08 15.45 -12.78
CA ALA A 161 -1.43 14.14 -12.79
C ALA A 161 0.07 14.23 -12.46
N LEU A 162 0.80 15.18 -13.04
CA LEU A 162 2.20 15.44 -12.74
C LEU A 162 2.41 15.83 -11.26
N ASN A 163 1.55 16.68 -10.72
CA ASN A 163 1.61 17.06 -9.32
C ASN A 163 1.37 15.87 -8.37
N ILE A 164 0.50 14.93 -8.74
CA ILE A 164 0.26 13.71 -7.96
C ILE A 164 1.49 12.79 -8.01
N ILE A 165 2.08 12.60 -9.19
CA ILE A 165 3.30 11.80 -9.37
C ILE A 165 4.47 12.39 -8.58
N ALA A 166 4.65 13.71 -8.64
CA ALA A 166 5.74 14.42 -7.96
C ALA A 166 5.68 14.35 -6.42
N LYS A 167 4.53 14.00 -5.84
CA LYS A 167 4.39 13.76 -4.37
C LYS A 167 4.88 12.40 -3.94
N GLN A 168 5.15 11.50 -4.87
CA GLN A 168 5.71 10.17 -4.56
C GLN A 168 7.25 10.20 -4.62
N VAL A 169 7.87 9.22 -3.97
CA VAL A 169 9.30 8.96 -4.15
C VAL A 169 9.60 8.80 -5.65
N ASP A 170 10.67 9.39 -6.14
CA ASP A 170 11.04 9.34 -7.55
C ASP A 170 11.35 7.90 -8.03
N ARG A 171 11.23 7.67 -9.33
CA ARG A 171 11.43 6.37 -9.93
C ARG A 171 12.84 5.81 -9.71
N PRO A 172 13.96 6.57 -9.88
CA PRO A 172 15.30 6.08 -9.60
C PRO A 172 15.47 5.59 -8.17
N THR A 173 14.95 6.33 -7.21
CA THR A 173 14.99 5.95 -5.78
C THR A 173 14.19 4.68 -5.51
N ARG A 174 12.99 4.53 -6.10
CA ARG A 174 12.19 3.30 -5.98
C ARG A 174 12.93 2.09 -6.52
N ILE A 175 13.54 2.22 -7.71
CA ILE A 175 14.32 1.13 -8.33
C ILE A 175 15.52 0.76 -7.46
N LYS A 176 16.24 1.74 -6.93
CA LYS A 176 17.40 1.52 -6.06
C LYS A 176 17.05 0.79 -4.76
N LYS A 177 15.86 1.04 -4.21
CA LYS A 177 15.37 0.42 -2.96
C LYS A 177 14.68 -0.94 -3.17
N ALA A 178 14.50 -1.38 -4.41
CA ALA A 178 13.85 -2.64 -4.73
C ALA A 178 14.83 -3.81 -4.64
N ASP A 179 14.38 -4.93 -4.07
CA ASP A 179 15.06 -6.22 -4.20
C ASP A 179 14.70 -6.90 -5.51
N ASP A 180 13.46 -6.74 -5.95
CA ASP A 180 12.94 -7.30 -7.21
C ASP A 180 12.15 -6.26 -7.98
N LEU A 181 12.13 -6.39 -9.31
CA LEU A 181 11.44 -5.48 -10.22
C LEU A 181 10.54 -6.25 -11.19
N ILE A 182 9.31 -5.77 -11.36
CA ILE A 182 8.44 -6.13 -12.47
C ILE A 182 8.18 -4.89 -13.30
N LYS A 183 8.58 -4.91 -14.57
CA LYS A 183 8.26 -3.82 -15.50
C LYS A 183 6.80 -3.85 -15.88
N SER A 184 6.13 -2.73 -15.67
CA SER A 184 4.75 -2.48 -16.10
C SER A 184 4.78 -1.75 -17.43
N ASP A 185 4.80 -2.51 -18.48
CA ASP A 185 4.74 -2.07 -19.87
C ASP A 185 3.46 -2.59 -20.54
N ASN A 186 3.36 -2.39 -21.86
CA ASN A 186 2.28 -2.92 -22.69
C ASN A 186 2.54 -4.35 -23.19
N SER A 187 3.48 -5.08 -22.56
CA SER A 187 3.76 -6.46 -22.93
C SER A 187 2.58 -7.40 -22.65
N PRO A 188 2.46 -8.50 -23.39
CA PRO A 188 1.42 -9.50 -23.17
C PRO A 188 1.39 -10.02 -21.73
N LEU A 189 0.21 -10.36 -21.23
CA LEU A 189 -0.01 -10.83 -19.87
C LEU A 189 0.84 -12.07 -19.54
N ASP A 190 1.04 -12.96 -20.52
CA ASP A 190 1.82 -14.20 -20.35
C ASP A 190 3.27 -13.93 -19.89
N LYS A 191 3.90 -12.86 -20.37
CA LYS A 191 5.24 -12.47 -19.90
C LYS A 191 5.24 -12.09 -18.43
N LYS A 192 4.20 -11.38 -17.98
CA LYS A 192 4.04 -11.00 -16.57
C LYS A 192 3.75 -12.22 -15.70
N VAL A 193 2.91 -13.14 -16.16
CA VAL A 193 2.65 -14.42 -15.47
C VAL A 193 3.94 -15.21 -15.28
N ASN A 194 4.74 -15.38 -16.32
CA ASN A 194 6.02 -16.11 -16.24
C ASN A 194 7.01 -15.45 -15.28
N LEU A 195 7.05 -14.13 -15.22
CA LEU A 195 7.90 -13.42 -14.27
C LEU A 195 7.39 -13.57 -12.83
N VAL A 196 6.09 -13.47 -12.61
CA VAL A 196 5.47 -13.70 -11.29
C VAL A 196 5.72 -15.15 -10.83
N LEU A 197 5.64 -16.14 -11.70
CA LEU A 197 5.98 -17.53 -11.37
C LEU A 197 7.45 -17.70 -10.95
N LYS A 198 8.37 -17.03 -11.62
CA LYS A 198 9.80 -17.05 -11.22
C LYS A 198 9.99 -16.43 -9.83
N LEU A 199 9.37 -15.29 -9.56
CA LEU A 199 9.43 -14.62 -8.26
C LEU A 199 8.74 -15.46 -7.17
N HIS A 200 7.59 -16.05 -7.47
CA HIS A 200 6.91 -16.98 -6.56
C HIS A 200 7.83 -18.12 -6.11
N ASN A 201 8.52 -18.77 -7.06
CA ASN A 201 9.46 -19.86 -6.74
C ASN A 201 10.67 -19.34 -5.93
N LEU A 202 11.14 -18.13 -6.19
CA LEU A 202 12.18 -17.47 -5.38
C LEU A 202 11.68 -17.24 -3.94
N TYR A 203 10.48 -16.69 -3.78
CA TYR A 203 9.92 -16.39 -2.46
C TYR A 203 9.60 -17.64 -1.65
N LEU A 204 9.17 -18.73 -2.29
CA LEU A 204 9.04 -20.04 -1.64
C LEU A 204 10.38 -20.53 -1.07
N LYS A 205 11.46 -20.40 -1.83
CA LYS A 205 12.81 -20.78 -1.36
C LYS A 205 13.29 -19.89 -0.21
N LEU A 206 13.09 -18.57 -0.31
CA LEU A 206 13.47 -17.65 0.75
C LEU A 206 12.66 -17.87 2.03
N ALA A 207 11.36 -18.11 1.91
CA ALA A 207 10.50 -18.41 3.05
C ALA A 207 10.86 -19.73 3.74
N SER A 208 11.26 -20.76 2.98
CA SER A 208 11.71 -22.04 3.52
C SER A 208 13.14 -22.02 4.07
N GLY A 209 14.00 -21.15 3.52
CA GLY A 209 15.40 -20.98 3.93
C GLY A 209 15.59 -20.09 5.16
N ASN A 210 14.60 -19.29 5.53
CA ASN A 210 14.62 -18.47 6.77
C ASN A 210 14.64 -19.31 8.07
N ASN A 211 14.64 -20.64 7.97
CA ASN A 211 14.90 -21.53 9.10
C ASN A 211 16.38 -21.93 9.24
N LYS A 212 17.27 -21.47 8.33
CA LYS A 212 18.72 -21.74 8.42
C LYS A 212 19.51 -20.68 7.62
N LEU A 213 19.86 -19.59 8.28
CA LEU A 213 21.13 -18.88 8.09
C LEU A 213 21.42 -18.10 9.36
#